data_7bad1b8dbfaaadb1a95255ccf8c42123
#
_entry.id   7bad1b8dbfaaadb1a95255ccf8c42123
#
_cell.length_a   1.000
_cell.length_b   1.000
_cell.length_c   1.000
_cell.angle_alpha   90.00
_cell.angle_beta   90.00
_cell.angle_gamma   90.00
#
_symmetry.space_group_name_H-M   'P 1'
#
loop_
_entity.id
_entity.type
_entity.pdbx_description
1 polymer ?
#
loop_
_entity_poly.entity_id
_entity_poly.type
_entity_poly.pdbx_seq_one_letter_code
_entity_poly.pdbx_strand_id
1 'polypeptide(L)'
;MTAATSTRTQDTTAVVTGDDIVVRPGARRWLAVARLSTGFIFLWAFLDKTFGLGYSTPSERAWINGGNPSQGFLKSDAVVGPFKDFFASIASPATDVLFMLGMLAVGLAVMLGMGVRIAAIAGSLIMLLMWVAEWPMEAGTNPFMDYHLIYAMVLVVVACTLAGDTWGLGKWWANLPVVQQYGWLR
;
A
#
# COMPACT_ATOMS: atom_id res chain seq x y z
N MET A 1 17.08 -41.32 45.54
CA MET A 1 16.28 -41.11 44.29
C MET A 1 16.09 -39.62 44.10
N THR A 2 16.95 -39.04 43.28
CA THR A 2 16.97 -37.57 43.04
C THR A 2 16.33 -37.36 41.66
N ALA A 3 15.12 -36.75 41.66
CA ALA A 3 14.41 -36.43 40.44
C ALA A 3 15.09 -35.22 39.80
N ALA A 4 15.69 -35.41 38.64
CA ALA A 4 16.22 -34.34 37.81
C ALA A 4 15.05 -33.63 37.14
N THR A 5 14.75 -32.42 37.60
CA THR A 5 13.79 -31.51 36.96
C THR A 5 14.45 -30.97 35.69
N SER A 6 14.08 -31.54 34.53
CA SER A 6 14.48 -31.02 33.21
C SER A 6 13.78 -29.67 32.98
N THR A 7 14.51 -28.61 33.20
CA THR A 7 14.09 -27.26 32.79
C THR A 7 14.18 -27.21 31.26
N ARG A 8 13.05 -27.41 30.60
CA ARG A 8 12.92 -27.21 29.14
C ARG A 8 13.02 -25.70 28.89
N THR A 9 14.19 -25.24 28.59
CA THR A 9 14.39 -23.91 27.99
C THR A 9 13.59 -23.85 26.70
N GLN A 10 12.43 -23.22 26.74
CA GLN A 10 11.71 -22.83 25.54
C GLN A 10 12.49 -21.69 24.88
N ASP A 11 13.43 -22.06 24.03
CA ASP A 11 14.04 -21.14 23.07
C ASP A 11 13.05 -21.03 21.91
N THR A 12 12.11 -20.10 22.02
CA THR A 12 11.09 -19.89 20.98
C THR A 12 11.00 -18.41 20.65
N THR A 13 11.89 -17.96 19.81
CA THR A 13 11.62 -16.84 18.91
C THR A 13 10.72 -17.33 17.76
N ALA A 14 9.55 -17.88 18.09
CA ALA A 14 8.57 -18.26 17.09
C ALA A 14 8.09 -16.99 16.39
N VAL A 15 8.28 -16.93 15.08
CA VAL A 15 7.83 -15.80 14.26
C VAL A 15 6.30 -15.75 14.30
N VAL A 16 5.71 -14.69 14.86
CA VAL A 16 4.25 -14.48 14.88
C VAL A 16 3.74 -14.48 13.44
N THR A 17 2.66 -15.19 13.18
CA THR A 17 2.05 -15.32 11.85
C THR A 17 0.65 -14.73 11.82
N GLY A 18 0.11 -14.51 10.63
CA GLY A 18 -1.29 -14.08 10.46
C GLY A 18 -2.29 -15.10 11.05
N ASP A 19 -1.89 -16.36 11.17
CA ASP A 19 -2.70 -17.43 11.78
C ASP A 19 -2.86 -17.22 13.29
N ASP A 20 -1.87 -16.59 13.93
CA ASP A 20 -1.89 -16.26 15.36
C ASP A 20 -2.75 -15.02 15.65
N ILE A 21 -2.84 -14.09 14.67
CA ILE A 21 -3.61 -12.84 14.80
C ILE A 21 -5.08 -13.06 14.44
N VAL A 22 -5.35 -13.75 13.32
CA VAL A 22 -6.71 -13.97 12.80
C VAL A 22 -6.97 -15.47 12.76
N VAL A 23 -7.56 -15.99 13.83
CA VAL A 23 -7.78 -17.43 14.04
C VAL A 23 -8.72 -18.05 12.99
N ARG A 24 -9.76 -17.31 12.54
CA ARG A 24 -10.77 -17.85 11.62
C ARG A 24 -10.24 -17.92 10.18
N PRO A 25 -10.15 -19.12 9.54
CA PRO A 25 -9.61 -19.25 8.19
C PRO A 25 -10.39 -18.45 7.13
N GLY A 26 -11.73 -18.35 7.28
CA GLY A 26 -12.57 -17.54 6.40
C GLY A 26 -12.20 -16.06 6.44
N ALA A 27 -11.97 -15.49 7.63
CA ALA A 27 -11.56 -14.11 7.80
C ALA A 27 -10.20 -13.85 7.13
N ARG A 28 -9.22 -14.75 7.32
CA ARG A 28 -7.90 -14.65 6.66
C ARG A 28 -8.00 -14.62 5.14
N ARG A 29 -8.88 -15.48 4.56
CA ARG A 29 -9.10 -15.50 3.10
C ARG A 29 -9.67 -14.19 2.59
N TRP A 30 -10.66 -13.62 3.28
CA TRP A 30 -11.23 -12.33 2.90
C TRP A 30 -10.25 -11.17 3.07
N LEU A 31 -9.40 -11.20 4.10
CA LEU A 31 -8.31 -10.23 4.26
C LEU A 31 -7.27 -10.36 3.13
N ALA A 32 -6.98 -11.58 2.68
CA ALA A 32 -6.13 -11.80 1.53
C ALA A 32 -6.77 -11.27 0.23
N VAL A 33 -8.09 -11.45 0.04
CA VAL A 33 -8.84 -10.86 -1.07
C VAL A 33 -8.76 -9.32 -1.01
N ALA A 34 -9.03 -8.71 0.15
CA ALA A 34 -8.92 -7.26 0.33
C ALA A 34 -7.51 -6.75 0.01
N ARG A 35 -6.46 -7.46 0.47
CA ARG A 35 -5.07 -7.18 0.15
C ARG A 35 -4.79 -7.22 -1.34
N LEU A 36 -5.17 -8.30 -2.01
CA LEU A 36 -4.94 -8.46 -3.45
C LEU A 36 -5.69 -7.41 -4.26
N SER A 37 -6.94 -7.13 -3.91
CA SER A 37 -7.74 -6.09 -4.58
C SER A 37 -7.11 -4.71 -4.42
N THR A 38 -6.72 -4.35 -3.19
CA THR A 38 -6.08 -3.05 -2.93
C THR A 38 -4.71 -2.95 -3.62
N GLY A 39 -3.88 -3.99 -3.54
CA GLY A 39 -2.59 -4.02 -4.24
C GLY A 39 -2.75 -3.89 -5.76
N PHE A 40 -3.78 -4.53 -6.33
CA PHE A 40 -4.09 -4.43 -7.74
C PHE A 40 -4.50 -3.01 -8.16
N ILE A 41 -5.22 -2.26 -7.33
CA ILE A 41 -5.58 -0.86 -7.61
C ILE A 41 -4.31 -0.02 -7.82
N PHE A 42 -3.32 -0.12 -6.92
CA PHE A 42 -2.05 0.60 -7.06
C PHE A 42 -1.26 0.14 -8.28
N LEU A 43 -1.13 -1.17 -8.47
CA LEU A 43 -0.41 -1.74 -9.60
C LEU A 43 -1.08 -1.38 -10.93
N TRP A 44 -2.41 -1.46 -11.00
CA TRP A 44 -3.16 -1.08 -12.20
C TRP A 44 -3.00 0.40 -12.54
N ALA A 45 -3.07 1.28 -11.54
CA ALA A 45 -2.87 2.71 -11.75
C ALA A 45 -1.45 3.01 -12.29
N PHE A 46 -0.42 2.29 -11.81
CA PHE A 46 0.93 2.35 -12.37
C PHE A 46 0.95 1.88 -13.84
N LEU A 47 0.36 0.73 -14.14
CA LEU A 47 0.35 0.16 -15.50
C LEU A 47 -0.40 1.06 -16.48
N ASP A 48 -1.58 1.54 -16.12
CA ASP A 48 -2.38 2.42 -16.97
C ASP A 48 -1.65 3.74 -17.24
N LYS A 49 -1.04 4.36 -16.22
CA LYS A 49 -0.24 5.58 -16.41
C LYS A 49 1.05 5.36 -17.19
N THR A 50 1.67 4.20 -17.05
CA THR A 50 2.91 3.87 -17.78
C THR A 50 2.64 3.64 -19.26
N PHE A 51 1.63 2.82 -19.58
CA PHE A 51 1.40 2.32 -20.94
C PHE A 51 0.26 3.03 -21.68
N GLY A 52 -0.53 3.86 -21.00
CA GLY A 52 -1.66 4.54 -21.61
C GLY A 52 -2.74 3.58 -22.06
N LEU A 53 -3.24 2.75 -21.14
CA LEU A 53 -4.20 1.66 -21.46
C LEU A 53 -5.63 2.17 -21.72
N GLY A 54 -5.85 3.49 -21.61
CA GLY A 54 -7.11 4.14 -21.98
C GLY A 54 -8.18 4.17 -20.88
N TYR A 55 -7.87 3.77 -19.66
CA TYR A 55 -8.82 3.87 -18.53
C TYR A 55 -8.78 5.26 -17.88
N SER A 56 -7.68 5.62 -17.24
CA SER A 56 -7.46 6.98 -16.73
C SER A 56 -6.42 7.76 -17.51
N THR A 57 -5.64 7.07 -18.35
CA THR A 57 -4.53 7.66 -19.10
C THR A 57 -4.60 7.21 -20.56
N PRO A 58 -4.89 8.13 -21.51
CA PRO A 58 -4.83 7.81 -22.94
C PRO A 58 -3.37 7.65 -23.39
N SER A 59 -3.17 6.93 -24.48
CA SER A 59 -1.84 6.55 -24.99
C SER A 59 -0.90 7.75 -25.20
N GLU A 60 -1.42 8.89 -25.66
CA GLU A 60 -0.65 10.11 -25.91
C GLU A 60 -0.08 10.74 -24.64
N ARG A 61 -0.69 10.43 -23.47
CA ARG A 61 -0.26 10.91 -22.17
C ARG A 61 0.42 9.83 -21.32
N ALA A 62 0.72 8.67 -21.92
CA ALA A 62 1.45 7.60 -21.26
C ALA A 62 2.85 8.07 -20.84
N TRP A 63 3.32 7.62 -19.69
CA TRP A 63 4.64 7.99 -19.18
C TRP A 63 5.77 7.59 -20.12
N ILE A 64 5.68 6.40 -20.72
CA ILE A 64 6.65 5.93 -21.71
C ILE A 64 6.67 6.78 -23.00
N ASN A 65 5.61 7.52 -23.29
CA ASN A 65 5.49 8.43 -24.43
C ASN A 65 5.81 9.88 -24.06
N GLY A 66 6.43 10.12 -22.88
CA GLY A 66 6.81 11.45 -22.42
C GLY A 66 5.70 12.18 -21.65
N GLY A 67 4.63 11.49 -21.27
CA GLY A 67 3.59 12.04 -20.40
C GLY A 67 4.09 12.34 -18.99
N ASN A 68 3.35 13.19 -18.27
CA ASN A 68 3.70 13.67 -16.95
C ASN A 68 2.59 13.26 -15.94
N PRO A 69 2.58 12.02 -15.43
CA PRO A 69 1.45 11.44 -14.71
C PRO A 69 1.00 12.23 -13.49
N SER A 70 1.94 12.62 -12.60
CA SER A 70 1.59 13.38 -11.41
C SER A 70 1.47 14.87 -11.69
N GLN A 71 2.34 15.44 -12.53
CA GLN A 71 2.26 16.85 -12.88
C GLN A 71 0.94 17.20 -13.58
N GLY A 72 0.47 16.31 -14.48
CA GLY A 72 -0.82 16.47 -15.15
C GLY A 72 -1.99 16.52 -14.14
N PHE A 73 -1.96 15.69 -13.12
CA PHE A 73 -2.94 15.70 -12.04
C PHE A 73 -2.79 16.93 -11.14
N LEU A 74 -1.59 17.20 -10.61
CA LEU A 74 -1.32 18.28 -9.66
C LEU A 74 -1.62 19.69 -10.19
N LYS A 75 -1.64 19.87 -11.52
CA LYS A 75 -1.99 21.12 -12.21
C LYS A 75 -3.39 21.13 -12.82
N SER A 76 -4.16 20.05 -12.63
CA SER A 76 -5.51 19.94 -13.20
C SER A 76 -6.56 20.60 -12.30
N ASP A 77 -7.76 20.76 -12.86
CA ASP A 77 -8.93 21.24 -12.11
C ASP A 77 -9.50 20.21 -11.10
N ALA A 78 -8.97 18.99 -11.09
CA ALA A 78 -9.29 18.01 -10.06
C ALA A 78 -8.66 18.37 -8.69
N VAL A 79 -7.56 19.13 -8.70
CA VAL A 79 -6.94 19.65 -7.49
C VAL A 79 -7.62 20.95 -7.09
N VAL A 80 -8.31 20.91 -5.96
CA VAL A 80 -9.14 22.04 -5.44
C VAL A 80 -8.78 22.32 -3.98
N GLY A 81 -9.45 23.34 -3.40
CA GLY A 81 -9.29 23.68 -1.99
C GLY A 81 -8.03 24.45 -1.64
N PRO A 82 -7.75 24.61 -0.34
CA PRO A 82 -6.75 25.56 0.16
C PRO A 82 -5.28 25.19 -0.17
N PHE A 83 -5.03 23.98 -0.62
CA PHE A 83 -3.68 23.48 -0.94
C PHE A 83 -3.40 23.41 -2.45
N LYS A 84 -4.29 23.93 -3.31
CA LYS A 84 -4.13 23.87 -4.78
C LYS A 84 -2.79 24.44 -5.24
N ASP A 85 -2.42 25.63 -4.78
CA ASP A 85 -1.17 26.28 -5.16
C ASP A 85 0.07 25.52 -4.66
N PHE A 86 -0.01 24.94 -3.47
CA PHE A 86 1.04 24.09 -2.94
C PHE A 86 1.26 22.87 -3.85
N PHE A 87 0.21 22.15 -4.21
CA PHE A 87 0.32 20.98 -5.09
C PHE A 87 0.84 21.35 -6.48
N ALA A 88 0.39 22.47 -7.05
CA ALA A 88 0.91 22.98 -8.31
C ALA A 88 2.42 23.31 -8.24
N SER A 89 2.89 23.82 -7.10
CA SER A 89 4.30 24.22 -6.90
C SER A 89 5.27 23.02 -6.84
N ILE A 90 4.81 21.86 -6.33
CA ILE A 90 5.64 20.65 -6.22
C ILE A 90 5.60 19.80 -7.51
N ALA A 91 4.78 20.16 -8.49
CA ALA A 91 4.64 19.44 -9.75
C ALA A 91 5.92 19.54 -10.59
N SER A 92 6.68 18.47 -10.63
CA SER A 92 8.01 18.36 -11.26
C SER A 92 8.26 16.95 -11.82
N PRO A 93 9.25 16.76 -12.70
CA PRO A 93 9.66 15.43 -13.14
C PRO A 93 10.08 14.50 -11.99
N ALA A 94 10.65 15.03 -10.91
CA ALA A 94 11.00 14.26 -9.73
C ALA A 94 9.74 13.73 -9.02
N THR A 95 8.67 14.54 -8.97
CA THR A 95 7.38 14.12 -8.41
C THR A 95 6.73 13.02 -9.25
N ASP A 96 6.85 13.07 -10.58
CA ASP A 96 6.39 11.99 -11.48
C ASP A 96 7.09 10.68 -11.16
N VAL A 97 8.42 10.70 -11.09
CA VAL A 97 9.21 9.50 -10.79
C VAL A 97 8.86 8.94 -9.41
N LEU A 98 8.80 9.81 -8.39
CA LEU A 98 8.49 9.39 -7.02
C LEU A 98 7.08 8.79 -6.91
N PHE A 99 6.09 9.42 -7.54
CA PHE A 99 4.71 8.92 -7.56
C PHE A 99 4.62 7.57 -8.27
N MET A 100 5.21 7.45 -9.46
CA MET A 100 5.17 6.21 -10.24
C MET A 100 5.90 5.06 -9.53
N LEU A 101 7.07 5.30 -8.97
CA LEU A 101 7.79 4.29 -8.17
C LEU A 101 7.04 3.94 -6.90
N GLY A 102 6.39 4.91 -6.26
CA GLY A 102 5.54 4.67 -5.09
C GLY A 102 4.37 3.75 -5.41
N MET A 103 3.64 4.02 -6.50
CA MET A 103 2.52 3.20 -6.97
C MET A 103 2.96 1.76 -7.30
N LEU A 104 4.08 1.62 -8.01
CA LEU A 104 4.65 0.31 -8.35
C LEU A 104 5.07 -0.45 -7.10
N ALA A 105 5.86 0.18 -6.23
CA ALA A 105 6.39 -0.46 -5.03
C ALA A 105 5.28 -0.88 -4.06
N VAL A 106 4.31 -0.01 -3.81
CA VAL A 106 3.14 -0.33 -2.97
C VAL A 106 2.33 -1.45 -3.61
N GLY A 107 2.02 -1.35 -4.92
CA GLY A 107 1.26 -2.35 -5.64
C GLY A 107 1.92 -3.74 -5.56
N LEU A 108 3.21 -3.84 -5.88
CA LEU A 108 3.96 -5.10 -5.83
C LEU A 108 4.07 -5.65 -4.41
N ALA A 109 4.45 -4.82 -3.42
CA ALA A 109 4.61 -5.26 -2.04
C ALA A 109 3.31 -5.80 -1.45
N VAL A 110 2.19 -5.10 -1.68
CA VAL A 110 0.87 -5.51 -1.22
C VAL A 110 0.39 -6.76 -1.97
N MET A 111 0.55 -6.84 -3.30
CA MET A 111 0.18 -8.03 -4.10
C MET A 111 0.96 -9.26 -3.65
N LEU A 112 2.28 -9.15 -3.51
CA LEU A 112 3.14 -10.25 -3.08
C LEU A 112 2.99 -10.57 -1.59
N GLY A 113 2.52 -9.63 -0.78
CA GLY A 113 2.40 -9.78 0.67
C GLY A 113 3.72 -9.67 1.42
N MET A 114 4.71 -8.96 0.86
CA MET A 114 6.04 -8.73 1.43
C MET A 114 6.23 -7.25 1.78
N GLY A 115 6.84 -6.95 2.93
CA GLY A 115 7.05 -5.55 3.34
C GLY A 115 5.75 -4.75 3.49
N VAL A 116 4.66 -5.42 3.88
CA VAL A 116 3.30 -4.86 3.85
C VAL A 116 3.16 -3.66 4.80
N ARG A 117 3.91 -3.62 5.91
CA ARG A 117 3.91 -2.46 6.82
C ARG A 117 4.44 -1.20 6.15
N ILE A 118 5.57 -1.33 5.44
CA ILE A 118 6.16 -0.20 4.70
C ILE A 118 5.21 0.24 3.59
N ALA A 119 4.68 -0.73 2.85
CA ALA A 119 3.72 -0.47 1.79
C ALA A 119 2.44 0.20 2.31
N ALA A 120 1.95 -0.19 3.50
CA ALA A 120 0.80 0.43 4.13
C ALA A 120 1.09 1.89 4.51
N ILE A 121 2.27 2.19 5.06
CA ILE A 121 2.66 3.57 5.38
C ILE A 121 2.75 4.40 4.09
N ALA A 122 3.50 3.93 3.10
CA ALA A 122 3.71 4.67 1.85
C ALA A 122 2.41 4.82 1.05
N GLY A 123 1.62 3.74 0.92
CA GLY A 123 0.34 3.77 0.21
C GLY A 123 -0.70 4.64 0.91
N SER A 124 -0.77 4.59 2.24
CA SER A 124 -1.66 5.47 3.01
C SER A 124 -1.25 6.93 2.87
N LEU A 125 0.06 7.24 2.83
CA LEU A 125 0.53 8.60 2.58
C LEU A 125 0.13 9.09 1.19
N ILE A 126 0.28 8.27 0.14
CA ILE A 126 -0.18 8.60 -1.21
C ILE A 126 -1.68 8.89 -1.20
N MET A 127 -2.48 8.01 -0.59
CA MET A 127 -3.93 8.19 -0.52
C MET A 127 -4.32 9.45 0.26
N LEU A 128 -3.68 9.74 1.38
CA LEU A 128 -3.93 10.95 2.17
C LEU A 128 -3.56 12.22 1.39
N LEU A 129 -2.44 12.22 0.66
CA LEU A 129 -2.06 13.37 -0.17
C LEU A 129 -3.07 13.58 -1.31
N MET A 130 -3.56 12.52 -1.95
CA MET A 130 -4.61 12.61 -2.96
C MET A 130 -5.93 13.11 -2.38
N TRP A 131 -6.32 12.62 -1.20
CA TRP A 131 -7.50 13.10 -0.47
C TRP A 131 -7.43 14.61 -0.16
N VAL A 132 -6.25 15.09 0.27
CA VAL A 132 -6.03 16.54 0.50
C VAL A 132 -6.03 17.31 -0.81
N ALA A 133 -5.50 16.75 -1.90
CA ALA A 133 -5.45 17.41 -3.20
C ALA A 133 -6.85 17.58 -3.82
N GLU A 134 -7.69 16.56 -3.73
CA GLU A 134 -9.07 16.58 -4.23
C GLU A 134 -10.06 17.23 -3.24
N TRP A 135 -9.62 17.76 -2.14
CA TRP A 135 -10.34 18.44 -1.07
C TRP A 135 -11.85 18.14 -1.01
N PRO A 136 -12.26 17.12 -0.28
CA PRO A 136 -13.60 16.54 -0.40
C PRO A 136 -14.75 17.50 -0.05
N MET A 137 -14.46 18.57 0.68
CA MET A 137 -15.47 19.61 1.00
C MET A 137 -15.88 20.45 -0.22
N GLU A 138 -15.05 20.48 -1.27
CA GLU A 138 -15.35 21.22 -2.51
C GLU A 138 -15.68 20.30 -3.68
N ALA A 139 -14.96 19.20 -3.83
CA ALA A 139 -15.10 18.31 -4.98
C ALA A 139 -15.88 17.02 -4.68
N GLY A 140 -15.99 16.64 -3.40
CA GLY A 140 -16.54 15.36 -3.00
C GLY A 140 -18.06 15.34 -2.84
N THR A 141 -18.62 14.13 -2.88
CA THR A 141 -20.01 13.84 -2.52
C THR A 141 -20.20 13.67 -1.01
N ASN A 142 -19.12 13.49 -0.27
CA ASN A 142 -19.08 13.37 1.18
C ASN A 142 -17.94 14.24 1.72
N PRO A 143 -18.18 15.09 2.75
CA PRO A 143 -17.19 16.07 3.21
C PRO A 143 -15.97 15.46 3.91
N PHE A 144 -16.02 14.17 4.32
CA PHE A 144 -14.95 13.54 5.09
C PHE A 144 -14.48 12.22 4.49
N MET A 145 -15.39 11.34 4.12
CA MET A 145 -15.08 9.98 3.69
C MET A 145 -15.20 9.82 2.18
N ASP A 146 -14.10 9.43 1.56
CA ASP A 146 -14.04 9.03 0.18
C ASP A 146 -13.24 7.72 0.03
N TYR A 147 -13.03 7.28 -1.20
CA TYR A 147 -12.32 6.03 -1.50
C TYR A 147 -10.82 6.08 -1.10
N HIS A 148 -10.18 7.25 -1.09
CA HIS A 148 -8.78 7.38 -0.67
C HIS A 148 -8.61 6.98 0.80
N LEU A 149 -9.45 7.50 1.69
CA LEU A 149 -9.42 7.16 3.11
C LEU A 149 -9.76 5.68 3.34
N ILE A 150 -10.71 5.14 2.57
CA ILE A 150 -11.05 3.71 2.66
C ILE A 150 -9.85 2.84 2.26
N TYR A 151 -9.16 3.15 1.16
CA TYR A 151 -7.98 2.40 0.75
C TYR A 151 -6.83 2.52 1.76
N ALA A 152 -6.61 3.70 2.33
CA ALA A 152 -5.63 3.89 3.40
C ALA A 152 -5.96 3.01 4.62
N MET A 153 -7.21 2.99 5.08
CA MET A 153 -7.65 2.12 6.18
C MET A 153 -7.49 0.63 5.85
N VAL A 154 -7.84 0.21 4.64
CA VAL A 154 -7.65 -1.19 4.22
C VAL A 154 -6.18 -1.59 4.24
N LEU A 155 -5.27 -0.72 3.77
CA LEU A 155 -3.82 -0.97 3.84
C LEU A 155 -3.34 -1.16 5.27
N VAL A 156 -3.81 -0.34 6.22
CA VAL A 156 -3.49 -0.47 7.64
C VAL A 156 -4.03 -1.79 8.19
N VAL A 157 -5.28 -2.15 7.92
CA VAL A 157 -5.88 -3.42 8.36
C VAL A 157 -5.10 -4.61 7.82
N VAL A 158 -4.75 -4.59 6.54
CA VAL A 158 -3.96 -5.65 5.88
C VAL A 158 -2.59 -5.82 6.52
N ALA A 159 -1.92 -4.71 6.90
CA ALA A 159 -0.64 -4.74 7.60
C ALA A 159 -0.79 -5.26 9.03
N CYS A 160 -1.76 -4.76 9.79
CA CYS A 160 -2.00 -5.16 11.19
C CYS A 160 -2.40 -6.64 11.34
N THR A 161 -3.07 -7.19 10.34
CA THR A 161 -3.54 -8.58 10.35
C THR A 161 -2.57 -9.57 9.70
N LEU A 162 -1.39 -9.10 9.27
CA LEU A 162 -0.41 -9.90 8.52
C LEU A 162 -1.06 -10.66 7.34
N ALA A 163 -1.96 -10.00 6.63
CA ALA A 163 -2.72 -10.63 5.55
C ALA A 163 -1.84 -11.13 4.38
N GLY A 164 -0.56 -10.73 4.33
CA GLY A 164 0.46 -11.23 3.41
C GLY A 164 0.80 -12.71 3.61
N ASP A 165 0.51 -13.27 4.79
CA ASP A 165 0.77 -14.66 5.13
C ASP A 165 -0.23 -15.63 4.48
N THR A 166 -1.40 -15.13 4.06
CA THR A 166 -2.42 -15.93 3.36
C THR A 166 -2.39 -15.58 1.87
N TRP A 167 -2.18 -16.57 1.02
CA TRP A 167 -2.07 -16.42 -0.43
C TRP A 167 -1.01 -15.39 -0.88
N GLY A 168 0.07 -15.28 -0.08
CA GLY A 168 1.20 -14.41 -0.37
C GLY A 168 2.51 -14.99 0.14
N LEU A 169 3.58 -14.21 -0.03
CA LEU A 169 4.94 -14.57 0.37
C LEU A 169 5.31 -14.08 1.78
N GLY A 170 4.31 -13.61 2.57
CA GLY A 170 4.55 -13.01 3.88
C GLY A 170 5.26 -13.93 4.87
N LYS A 171 4.88 -15.21 4.94
CA LYS A 171 5.55 -16.21 5.79
C LYS A 171 7.00 -16.44 5.36
N TRP A 172 7.26 -16.54 4.08
CA TRP A 172 8.63 -16.67 3.55
C TRP A 172 9.46 -15.43 3.86
N TRP A 173 8.91 -14.24 3.58
CA TRP A 173 9.52 -12.95 3.87
C TRP A 173 9.90 -12.81 5.34
N ALA A 174 9.00 -13.16 6.25
CA ALA A 174 9.20 -13.10 7.69
C ALA A 174 10.35 -14.00 8.21
N ASN A 175 10.69 -15.06 7.48
CA ASN A 175 11.78 -15.98 7.83
C ASN A 175 13.15 -15.53 7.31
N LEU A 176 13.24 -14.44 6.53
CA LEU A 176 14.53 -13.92 6.10
C LEU A 176 15.30 -13.32 7.29
N PRO A 177 16.62 -13.60 7.43
CA PRO A 177 17.43 -13.10 8.55
C PRO A 177 17.35 -11.60 8.74
N VAL A 178 17.37 -10.83 7.65
CA VAL A 178 17.23 -9.37 7.67
C VAL A 178 15.88 -8.91 8.22
N VAL A 179 14.80 -9.62 7.92
CA VAL A 179 13.45 -9.29 8.41
C VAL A 179 13.29 -9.68 9.88
N GLN A 180 13.92 -10.77 10.31
CA GLN A 180 13.96 -11.16 11.72
C GLN A 180 14.76 -10.15 12.55
N GLN A 181 15.87 -9.64 12.00
CA GLN A 181 16.67 -8.61 12.64
C GLN A 181 15.95 -7.25 12.70
N TYR A 182 15.22 -6.89 11.65
CA TYR A 182 14.50 -5.62 11.52
C TYR A 182 12.99 -5.86 11.36
N GLY A 183 12.29 -6.19 12.45
CA GLY A 183 10.88 -6.59 12.44
C GLY A 183 9.91 -5.57 11.83
N TRP A 184 10.33 -4.31 11.64
CA TRP A 184 9.54 -3.28 10.94
C TRP A 184 9.46 -3.51 9.42
N LEU A 185 10.35 -4.33 8.85
CA LEU A 185 10.33 -4.72 7.44
C LEU A 185 9.19 -5.68 7.09
N ARG A 186 8.47 -6.20 8.07
CA ARG A 186 7.35 -7.12 7.88
C ARG A 186 5.99 -6.37 7.72
#